data_55c6b62801ed220f2b0358816b429e14
#
_entry.id   55c6b62801ed220f2b0358816b429e14
#
_cell.length_a   1.000
_cell.length_b   1.000
_cell.length_c   1.000
_cell.angle_alpha   90.00
_cell.angle_beta   90.00
_cell.angle_gamma   90.00
#
_symmetry.space_group_name_H-M   'P 1'
#
loop_
_entity.id
_entity.type
_entity.pdbx_description
1 polymer ?
#
loop_
_entity_poly.entity_id
_entity_poly.type
_entity_poly.pdbx_seq_one_letter_code
_entity_poly.pdbx_strand_id
1 'polypeptide(L)'
;YLLHGGYAVAGYDRTPSHLTGELEAEGAAVHYEDDVRLIPEGFLDPKKTMVVYTPAVPQDHGEYRYFREHGFCVEKRSQMLGHLAEGKYVMAVAGTHGKTTTSTMVAWLNRALTGGGSAFLGGISKNFGGNLVLGDGGRLAVEADEFDRSFLRLYPDVAVVTSADADHLDIYGTHEAVKEAFSQFVRQIRPGGSLIIKRGVDIVIDNPGIAVYRYSYDEPCDFYARNVQL
;
A
#
# COMPACT_ATOMS: atom_id res chain seq x y z
N TYR A 1 6.11 11.66 1.25
CA TYR A 1 5.77 11.36 2.65
C TYR A 1 6.98 11.54 3.56
N LEU A 2 8.10 10.88 3.29
CA LEU A 2 9.32 10.95 4.11
C LEU A 2 9.92 12.37 4.14
N LEU A 3 9.97 13.07 3.01
CA LEU A 3 10.40 14.47 2.92
C LEU A 3 9.57 15.36 3.85
N HIS A 4 8.24 15.20 3.84
CA HIS A 4 7.34 15.93 4.75
C HIS A 4 7.53 15.54 6.22
N GLY A 5 8.03 14.32 6.47
CA GLY A 5 8.44 13.87 7.80
C GLY A 5 9.81 14.39 8.25
N GLY A 6 10.47 15.22 7.44
CA GLY A 6 11.79 15.80 7.75
C GLY A 6 12.98 14.88 7.46
N TYR A 7 12.77 13.77 6.76
CA TYR A 7 13.86 12.88 6.34
C TYR A 7 14.50 13.38 5.05
N ALA A 8 15.80 13.27 4.93
CA ALA A 8 16.50 13.39 3.65
C ALA A 8 16.12 12.19 2.77
N VAL A 9 15.90 12.44 1.48
CA VAL A 9 15.54 11.39 0.51
C VAL A 9 16.41 11.52 -0.72
N ALA A 10 16.97 10.41 -1.15
CA ALA A 10 17.63 10.28 -2.45
C ALA A 10 17.13 9.02 -3.15
N GLY A 11 17.26 8.95 -4.45
CA GLY A 11 16.82 7.78 -5.18
C GLY A 11 17.32 7.72 -6.62
N TYR A 12 17.18 6.54 -7.17
CA TYR A 12 17.41 6.23 -8.57
C TYR A 12 16.08 5.96 -9.27
N ASP A 13 15.91 6.49 -10.44
CA ASP A 13 14.89 6.06 -11.39
C ASP A 13 15.54 5.82 -12.76
N ARG A 14 15.01 4.89 -13.53
CA ARG A 14 15.54 4.57 -14.86
C ARG A 14 15.38 5.71 -15.85
N THR A 15 14.32 6.50 -15.70
CA THR A 15 13.95 7.55 -16.66
C THR A 15 13.36 8.76 -15.96
N PRO A 16 13.71 9.99 -16.37
CA PRO A 16 13.03 11.19 -15.91
C PRO A 16 11.54 11.14 -16.20
N SER A 17 10.74 11.59 -15.26
CA SER A 17 9.28 11.65 -15.37
C SER A 17 8.75 12.91 -14.67
N HIS A 18 7.47 13.23 -14.88
CA HIS A 18 6.83 14.32 -14.14
C HIS A 18 6.92 14.10 -12.62
N LEU A 19 6.72 12.85 -12.18
CA LEU A 19 6.78 12.50 -10.75
C LEU A 19 8.19 12.67 -10.17
N THR A 20 9.25 12.27 -10.88
CA THR A 20 10.62 12.48 -10.40
C THR A 20 10.97 13.96 -10.32
N GLY A 21 10.50 14.77 -11.29
CA GLY A 21 10.66 16.23 -11.25
C GLY A 21 9.92 16.88 -10.08
N GLU A 22 8.73 16.39 -9.71
CA GLU A 22 8.03 16.84 -8.49
C GLU A 22 8.81 16.49 -7.23
N LEU A 23 9.35 15.28 -7.14
CA LEU A 23 10.18 14.85 -6.01
C LEU A 23 11.46 15.69 -5.87
N GLU A 24 12.12 16.01 -6.99
CA GLU A 24 13.28 16.91 -7.00
C GLU A 24 12.91 18.32 -6.54
N ALA A 25 11.77 18.84 -6.98
CA ALA A 25 11.24 20.14 -6.55
C ALA A 25 10.91 20.16 -5.05
N GLU A 26 10.50 19.01 -4.47
CA GLU A 26 10.28 18.83 -3.03
C GLU A 26 11.58 18.59 -2.24
N GLY A 27 12.73 18.46 -2.90
CA GLY A 27 14.06 18.35 -2.26
C GLY A 27 14.64 16.93 -2.24
N ALA A 28 14.08 15.97 -2.97
CA ALA A 28 14.75 14.69 -3.17
C ALA A 28 15.95 14.83 -4.11
N ALA A 29 17.03 14.11 -3.84
CA ALA A 29 18.15 13.99 -4.77
C ALA A 29 17.91 12.78 -5.68
N VAL A 30 17.53 13.01 -6.94
CA VAL A 30 17.24 11.94 -7.91
C VAL A 30 18.33 11.87 -8.97
N HIS A 31 18.75 10.66 -9.33
CA HIS A 31 19.66 10.44 -10.47
C HIS A 31 19.12 9.29 -11.34
N TYR A 32 19.63 9.19 -12.57
CA TYR A 32 19.04 8.36 -13.63
C TYR A 32 20.04 7.37 -14.25
N GLU A 33 21.24 7.30 -13.68
CA GLU A 33 22.28 6.34 -14.07
C GLU A 33 22.56 5.40 -12.90
N ASP A 34 22.70 4.09 -13.18
CA ASP A 34 23.11 3.09 -12.20
C ASP A 34 24.60 3.22 -11.92
N ASP A 35 24.95 4.18 -11.08
CA ASP A 35 26.33 4.46 -10.69
C ASP A 35 26.43 4.81 -9.21
N VAL A 36 27.06 3.95 -8.43
CA VAL A 36 27.28 4.13 -6.98
C VAL A 36 27.92 5.50 -6.64
N ARG A 37 28.68 6.11 -7.56
CA ARG A 37 29.29 7.42 -7.36
C ARG A 37 28.27 8.58 -7.33
N LEU A 38 27.07 8.35 -7.81
CA LEU A 38 25.97 9.32 -7.81
C LEU A 38 25.17 9.29 -6.51
N ILE A 39 25.39 8.31 -5.65
CA ILE A 39 24.78 8.28 -4.32
C ILE A 39 25.35 9.44 -3.51
N PRO A 40 24.51 10.38 -3.02
CA PRO A 40 25.01 11.52 -2.25
C PRO A 40 25.71 11.06 -0.96
N GLU A 41 26.79 11.72 -0.59
CA GLU A 41 27.67 11.35 0.54
C GLU A 41 26.88 11.13 1.85
N GLY A 42 25.85 11.93 2.09
CA GLY A 42 25.00 11.81 3.28
C GLY A 42 24.24 10.48 3.41
N PHE A 43 24.17 9.68 2.35
CA PHE A 43 23.50 8.38 2.33
C PHE A 43 24.47 7.18 2.35
N LEU A 44 25.75 7.41 2.49
CA LEU A 44 26.76 6.33 2.51
C LEU A 44 27.01 5.73 3.90
N ASP A 45 26.31 6.18 4.94
CA ASP A 45 26.38 5.61 6.29
C ASP A 45 25.28 4.55 6.49
N PRO A 46 25.63 3.24 6.58
CA PRO A 46 24.64 2.18 6.72
C PRO A 46 23.88 2.22 8.06
N LYS A 47 24.35 2.97 9.05
CA LYS A 47 23.66 3.13 10.34
C LYS A 47 22.58 4.21 10.30
N LYS A 48 22.59 5.08 9.31
CA LYS A 48 21.68 6.23 9.19
C LYS A 48 20.78 6.13 7.96
N THR A 49 21.08 5.21 7.05
CA THR A 49 20.40 5.10 5.76
C THR A 49 19.64 3.80 5.68
N MET A 50 18.34 3.91 5.39
CA MET A 50 17.50 2.80 4.98
C MET A 50 17.32 2.86 3.46
N VAL A 51 17.47 1.73 2.82
CA VAL A 51 17.29 1.58 1.37
C VAL A 51 15.97 0.89 1.09
N VAL A 52 15.14 1.52 0.28
CA VAL A 52 13.84 0.96 -0.10
C VAL A 52 13.84 0.68 -1.59
N TYR A 53 13.48 -0.54 -1.96
CA TYR A 53 13.44 -0.96 -3.36
C TYR A 53 12.08 -1.56 -3.75
N THR A 54 11.80 -1.59 -5.05
CA THR A 54 10.66 -2.29 -5.62
C THR A 54 11.12 -3.59 -6.31
N PRO A 55 10.24 -4.60 -6.45
CA PRO A 55 10.57 -5.83 -7.19
C PRO A 55 10.99 -5.60 -8.66
N ALA A 56 10.70 -4.42 -9.21
CA ALA A 56 11.10 -4.05 -10.56
C ALA A 56 12.60 -3.79 -10.72
N VAL A 57 13.33 -3.56 -9.61
CA VAL A 57 14.78 -3.35 -9.65
C VAL A 57 15.47 -4.70 -9.90
N PRO A 58 16.29 -4.83 -10.96
CA PRO A 58 17.01 -6.06 -11.25
C PRO A 58 18.00 -6.43 -10.14
N GLN A 59 18.24 -7.73 -9.96
CA GLN A 59 19.17 -8.21 -8.92
C GLN A 59 20.63 -7.84 -9.18
N ASP A 60 20.98 -7.59 -10.44
CA ASP A 60 22.30 -7.17 -10.91
C ASP A 60 22.48 -5.65 -10.95
N HIS A 61 21.48 -4.86 -10.54
CA HIS A 61 21.57 -3.40 -10.43
C HIS A 61 22.73 -3.01 -9.49
N GLY A 62 23.62 -2.14 -9.94
CA GLY A 62 24.89 -1.82 -9.27
C GLY A 62 24.70 -1.23 -7.87
N GLU A 63 23.85 -0.21 -7.75
CA GLU A 63 23.56 0.40 -6.44
C GLU A 63 22.83 -0.55 -5.48
N TYR A 64 21.88 -1.35 -5.98
CA TYR A 64 21.18 -2.34 -5.16
C TYR A 64 22.16 -3.37 -4.59
N ARG A 65 23.11 -3.86 -5.41
CA ARG A 65 24.17 -4.76 -4.94
C ARG A 65 25.09 -4.07 -3.94
N TYR A 66 25.50 -2.85 -4.23
CA TYR A 66 26.35 -2.05 -3.33
C TYR A 66 25.74 -1.97 -1.93
N PHE A 67 24.49 -1.55 -1.82
CA PHE A 67 23.82 -1.42 -0.53
C PHE A 67 23.72 -2.76 0.21
N ARG A 68 23.41 -3.84 -0.49
CA ARG A 68 23.34 -5.18 0.12
C ARG A 68 24.69 -5.69 0.62
N GLU A 69 25.75 -5.44 -0.13
CA GLU A 69 27.10 -5.92 0.18
C GLU A 69 27.77 -5.09 1.28
N HIS A 70 27.33 -3.84 1.50
CA HIS A 70 27.93 -2.91 2.47
C HIS A 70 27.13 -2.76 3.78
N GLY A 71 26.20 -3.68 4.05
CA GLY A 71 25.53 -3.79 5.36
C GLY A 71 24.43 -2.76 5.61
N PHE A 72 23.86 -2.19 4.56
CA PHE A 72 22.70 -1.32 4.70
C PHE A 72 21.42 -2.11 5.03
N CYS A 73 20.48 -1.48 5.73
CA CYS A 73 19.13 -1.97 5.87
C CYS A 73 18.41 -1.81 4.53
N VAL A 74 18.17 -2.91 3.83
CA VAL A 74 17.56 -2.93 2.49
C VAL A 74 16.20 -3.63 2.58
N GLU A 75 15.13 -2.88 2.33
CA GLU A 75 13.75 -3.34 2.48
C GLU A 75 12.92 -3.15 1.21
N LYS A 76 11.92 -3.99 1.03
CA LYS A 76 10.91 -3.79 -0.02
C LYS A 76 10.02 -2.59 0.34
N ARG A 77 9.49 -1.91 -0.68
CA ARG A 77 8.49 -0.83 -0.53
C ARG A 77 7.31 -1.24 0.36
N SER A 78 6.87 -2.50 0.28
CA SER A 78 5.78 -3.03 1.11
C SER A 78 6.14 -3.12 2.59
N GLN A 79 7.40 -3.44 2.93
CA GLN A 79 7.88 -3.44 4.31
C GLN A 79 7.91 -2.02 4.87
N MET A 80 8.44 -1.07 4.09
CA MET A 80 8.43 0.34 4.46
C MET A 80 7.00 0.86 4.67
N LEU A 81 6.05 0.47 3.82
CA LEU A 81 4.63 0.83 4.00
C LEU A 81 4.07 0.28 5.33
N GLY A 82 4.47 -0.94 5.70
CA GLY A 82 4.16 -1.53 7.01
C GLY A 82 4.66 -0.65 8.16
N HIS A 83 5.93 -0.20 8.12
CA HIS A 83 6.49 0.70 9.14
C HIS A 83 5.75 2.05 9.19
N LEU A 84 5.40 2.62 8.05
CA LEU A 84 4.62 3.86 7.98
C LEU A 84 3.20 3.70 8.53
N ALA A 85 2.67 2.49 8.56
CA ALA A 85 1.37 2.15 9.12
C ALA A 85 1.38 1.92 10.65
N GLU A 86 2.55 1.70 11.24
CA GLU A 86 2.70 1.48 12.68
C GLU A 86 2.18 2.68 13.48
N GLY A 87 1.45 2.40 14.55
CA GLY A 87 0.86 3.43 15.42
C GLY A 87 -0.28 4.24 14.81
N LYS A 88 -0.69 3.95 13.57
CA LYS A 88 -1.82 4.60 12.91
C LYS A 88 -3.08 3.75 12.96
N TYR A 89 -4.22 4.40 12.83
CA TYR A 89 -5.49 3.74 12.52
C TYR A 89 -5.54 3.45 11.01
N VAL A 90 -5.44 2.19 10.64
CA VAL A 90 -5.24 1.76 9.25
C VAL A 90 -6.55 1.27 8.64
N MET A 91 -6.93 1.85 7.52
CA MET A 91 -8.04 1.42 6.67
C MET A 91 -7.46 0.87 5.37
N ALA A 92 -7.43 -0.45 5.21
CA ALA A 92 -6.80 -1.11 4.09
C ALA A 92 -7.84 -1.68 3.13
N VAL A 93 -7.67 -1.40 1.84
CA VAL A 93 -8.56 -1.89 0.78
C VAL A 93 -7.82 -2.88 -0.09
N ALA A 94 -8.23 -4.13 -0.02
CA ALA A 94 -7.71 -5.25 -0.80
C ALA A 94 -8.76 -5.79 -1.77
N GLY A 95 -8.30 -6.58 -2.74
CA GLY A 95 -9.15 -7.26 -3.71
C GLY A 95 -8.54 -7.25 -5.11
N THR A 96 -8.79 -8.26 -5.90
CA THR A 96 -8.28 -8.36 -7.28
C THR A 96 -8.79 -7.22 -8.17
N HIS A 97 -9.99 -6.69 -7.86
CA HIS A 97 -10.60 -5.58 -8.61
C HIS A 97 -11.16 -4.50 -7.67
N GLY A 98 -11.16 -3.24 -8.14
CA GLY A 98 -11.81 -2.12 -7.45
C GLY A 98 -11.02 -1.51 -6.29
N LYS A 99 -9.78 -1.93 -6.04
CA LYS A 99 -8.92 -1.40 -4.97
C LYS A 99 -8.77 0.11 -5.03
N THR A 100 -8.27 0.64 -6.15
CA THR A 100 -7.94 2.08 -6.30
C THR A 100 -9.19 2.97 -6.16
N THR A 101 -10.29 2.57 -6.76
CA THR A 101 -11.56 3.31 -6.64
C THR A 101 -12.03 3.35 -5.18
N THR A 102 -12.07 2.18 -4.52
CA THR A 102 -12.56 2.07 -3.14
C THR A 102 -11.60 2.75 -2.16
N SER A 103 -10.28 2.59 -2.30
CA SER A 103 -9.30 3.27 -1.44
C SER A 103 -9.35 4.79 -1.59
N THR A 104 -9.60 5.29 -2.81
CA THR A 104 -9.83 6.71 -3.05
C THR A 104 -11.09 7.22 -2.34
N MET A 105 -12.20 6.47 -2.40
CA MET A 105 -13.43 6.80 -1.68
C MET A 105 -13.20 6.80 -0.16
N VAL A 106 -12.51 5.79 0.37
CA VAL A 106 -12.17 5.72 1.80
C VAL A 106 -11.31 6.91 2.21
N ALA A 107 -10.29 7.25 1.43
CA ALA A 107 -9.44 8.41 1.69
C ALA A 107 -10.23 9.73 1.69
N TRP A 108 -11.14 9.89 0.72
CA TRP A 108 -12.00 11.07 0.62
C TRP A 108 -12.92 11.21 1.82
N LEU A 109 -13.62 10.12 2.19
CA LEU A 109 -14.51 10.10 3.34
C LEU A 109 -13.75 10.34 4.64
N ASN A 110 -12.59 9.70 4.81
CA ASN A 110 -11.76 9.91 5.98
C ASN A 110 -11.37 11.40 6.12
N ARG A 111 -10.92 12.04 5.03
CA ARG A 111 -10.59 13.46 5.03
C ARG A 111 -11.82 14.33 5.37
N ALA A 112 -12.97 14.05 4.75
CA ALA A 112 -14.19 14.83 4.96
C ALA A 112 -14.77 14.71 6.37
N LEU A 113 -14.71 13.52 6.98
CA LEU A 113 -15.33 13.24 8.27
C LEU A 113 -14.43 13.53 9.46
N THR A 114 -13.11 13.43 9.30
CA THR A 114 -12.15 13.54 10.41
C THR A 114 -11.23 14.75 10.30
N GLY A 115 -11.29 15.48 9.22
CA GLY A 115 -10.44 16.66 8.96
C GLY A 115 -9.00 16.33 8.61
N GLY A 116 -8.60 15.05 8.61
CA GLY A 116 -7.21 14.68 8.33
C GLY A 116 -7.03 13.19 8.10
N GLY A 117 -5.81 12.84 7.73
CA GLY A 117 -5.38 11.46 7.46
C GLY A 117 -4.63 11.34 6.15
N SER A 118 -3.62 10.50 6.15
CA SER A 118 -2.82 10.22 4.95
C SER A 118 -3.47 9.10 4.12
N ALA A 119 -3.14 9.05 2.83
CA ALA A 119 -3.52 7.92 1.99
C ALA A 119 -2.41 7.55 1.00
N PHE A 120 -2.22 6.24 0.80
CA PHE A 120 -1.42 5.68 -0.28
C PHE A 120 -2.35 4.94 -1.24
N LEU A 121 -2.45 5.45 -2.46
CA LEU A 121 -3.36 4.96 -3.51
C LEU A 121 -2.55 4.26 -4.61
N GLY A 122 -3.12 3.27 -5.25
CA GLY A 122 -2.45 2.52 -6.33
C GLY A 122 -2.39 3.27 -7.67
N GLY A 123 -3.12 4.37 -7.80
CA GLY A 123 -3.14 5.17 -9.01
C GLY A 123 -3.45 6.65 -8.74
N ILE A 124 -3.23 7.48 -9.74
CA ILE A 124 -3.50 8.92 -9.64
C ILE A 124 -5.00 9.16 -9.49
N SER A 125 -5.38 9.73 -8.36
CA SER A 125 -6.75 10.14 -8.08
C SER A 125 -6.98 11.55 -8.61
N LYS A 126 -8.02 11.73 -9.42
CA LYS A 126 -8.43 13.07 -9.88
C LYS A 126 -8.85 13.99 -8.74
N ASN A 127 -9.42 13.43 -7.67
CA ASN A 127 -9.88 14.17 -6.51
C ASN A 127 -8.73 14.75 -5.66
N PHE A 128 -7.57 14.09 -5.69
CA PHE A 128 -6.41 14.47 -4.90
C PHE A 128 -5.25 15.01 -5.74
N GLY A 129 -5.32 14.88 -7.07
CA GLY A 129 -4.25 15.27 -7.98
C GLY A 129 -3.02 14.36 -7.96
N GLY A 130 -3.08 13.22 -7.26
CA GLY A 130 -1.95 12.30 -7.08
C GLY A 130 -2.38 10.97 -6.48
N ASN A 131 -1.40 10.16 -6.14
CA ASN A 131 -1.58 8.87 -5.47
C ASN A 131 -1.14 8.88 -3.99
N LEU A 132 -0.69 10.03 -3.50
CA LEU A 132 -0.35 10.29 -2.10
C LEU A 132 -1.23 11.42 -1.57
N VAL A 133 -1.86 11.20 -0.43
CA VAL A 133 -2.54 12.24 0.34
C VAL A 133 -1.79 12.39 1.67
N LEU A 134 -1.42 13.60 2.00
CA LEU A 134 -0.79 13.93 3.27
C LEU A 134 -1.83 14.49 4.24
N GLY A 135 -1.76 14.06 5.49
CA GLY A 135 -2.63 14.55 6.56
C GLY A 135 -2.11 14.18 7.94
N ASP A 136 -2.51 14.97 8.94
CA ASP A 136 -1.93 14.96 10.29
C ASP A 136 -2.65 14.00 11.27
N GLY A 137 -3.70 13.34 10.85
CA GLY A 137 -4.70 12.75 11.74
C GLY A 137 -4.41 11.36 12.33
N GLY A 138 -3.20 10.83 12.29
CA GLY A 138 -2.91 9.48 12.83
C GLY A 138 -3.71 8.36 12.13
N ARG A 139 -4.36 8.64 11.00
CA ARG A 139 -5.16 7.74 10.19
C ARG A 139 -4.51 7.52 8.83
N LEU A 140 -4.61 6.30 8.30
CA LEU A 140 -4.01 5.91 7.04
C LEU A 140 -5.02 5.10 6.22
N ALA A 141 -5.42 5.63 5.07
CA ALA A 141 -6.09 4.83 4.05
C ALA A 141 -5.02 4.26 3.10
N VAL A 142 -5.08 2.97 2.81
CA VAL A 142 -4.06 2.33 1.98
C VAL A 142 -4.69 1.34 1.02
N GLU A 143 -4.24 1.40 -0.23
CA GLU A 143 -4.48 0.32 -1.18
C GLU A 143 -3.57 -0.86 -0.83
N ALA A 144 -4.18 -1.95 -0.41
CA ALA A 144 -3.52 -3.17 0.03
C ALA A 144 -3.36 -4.12 -1.16
N ASP A 145 -2.20 -4.03 -1.82
CA ASP A 145 -1.91 -4.78 -3.03
C ASP A 145 -1.55 -6.23 -2.69
N GLU A 146 -2.26 -7.19 -3.29
CA GLU A 146 -2.01 -8.63 -3.17
C GLU A 146 -0.78 -9.08 -3.97
N PHE A 147 -0.34 -8.30 -4.95
CA PHE A 147 0.86 -8.62 -5.72
C PHE A 147 2.06 -8.85 -4.78
N ASP A 148 2.83 -9.92 -5.02
CA ASP A 148 3.96 -10.34 -4.18
C ASP A 148 3.61 -10.45 -2.67
N ARG A 149 2.31 -10.66 -2.34
CA ARG A 149 1.79 -10.74 -0.97
C ARG A 149 2.09 -9.48 -0.14
N SER A 150 2.24 -8.33 -0.79
CA SER A 150 2.61 -7.06 -0.15
C SER A 150 1.63 -6.63 0.93
N PHE A 151 0.34 -6.89 0.76
CA PHE A 151 -0.71 -6.56 1.73
C PHE A 151 -0.55 -7.28 3.09
N LEU A 152 0.19 -8.40 3.13
CA LEU A 152 0.49 -9.11 4.38
C LEU A 152 1.52 -8.39 5.28
N ARG A 153 1.94 -7.20 4.91
CA ARG A 153 2.73 -6.30 5.78
C ARG A 153 1.86 -5.32 6.57
N LEU A 154 0.55 -5.35 6.36
CA LEU A 154 -0.39 -4.43 6.98
C LEU A 154 -1.19 -5.14 8.08
N TYR A 155 -1.44 -4.41 9.16
CA TYR A 155 -2.30 -4.83 10.28
C TYR A 155 -3.43 -3.80 10.42
N PRO A 156 -4.51 -3.92 9.62
CA PRO A 156 -5.54 -2.90 9.57
C PRO A 156 -6.49 -2.94 10.77
N ASP A 157 -7.04 -1.77 11.11
CA ASP A 157 -8.20 -1.62 11.99
C ASP A 157 -9.49 -1.84 11.21
N VAL A 158 -9.51 -1.43 9.94
CA VAL A 158 -10.60 -1.70 9.00
C VAL A 158 -10.02 -2.28 7.72
N ALA A 159 -10.47 -3.45 7.33
CA ALA A 159 -10.16 -4.04 6.04
C ALA A 159 -11.39 -4.07 5.14
N VAL A 160 -11.20 -3.75 3.87
CA VAL A 160 -12.19 -3.95 2.81
C VAL A 160 -11.67 -5.03 1.87
N VAL A 161 -12.48 -6.03 1.54
CA VAL A 161 -12.18 -7.03 0.51
C VAL A 161 -13.24 -6.98 -0.56
N THR A 162 -12.87 -6.48 -1.74
CA THR A 162 -13.79 -6.27 -2.86
C THR A 162 -13.99 -7.51 -3.71
N SER A 163 -12.96 -8.31 -3.85
CA SER A 163 -12.95 -9.57 -4.63
C SER A 163 -11.74 -10.42 -4.25
N ALA A 164 -11.75 -11.70 -4.59
CA ALA A 164 -10.62 -12.62 -4.44
C ALA A 164 -10.61 -13.60 -5.64
N ASP A 165 -10.66 -13.03 -6.84
CA ASP A 165 -10.66 -13.79 -8.09
C ASP A 165 -9.25 -14.35 -8.40
N ALA A 166 -9.17 -15.29 -9.33
CA ALA A 166 -7.90 -15.88 -9.75
C ALA A 166 -7.09 -14.87 -10.57
N ASP A 167 -6.27 -14.08 -9.88
CA ASP A 167 -5.34 -13.13 -10.46
C ASP A 167 -3.90 -13.40 -9.98
N HIS A 168 -2.90 -12.90 -10.71
CA HIS A 168 -1.49 -13.08 -10.36
C HIS A 168 -1.07 -14.55 -10.15
N LEU A 169 -1.59 -15.46 -10.98
CA LEU A 169 -1.32 -16.89 -10.87
C LEU A 169 0.15 -17.25 -11.15
N ASP A 170 0.89 -16.39 -11.82
CA ASP A 170 2.35 -16.47 -11.96
C ASP A 170 3.09 -16.38 -10.60
N ILE A 171 2.50 -15.70 -9.62
CA ILE A 171 3.03 -15.54 -8.26
C ILE A 171 2.43 -16.54 -7.28
N TYR A 172 1.13 -16.75 -7.37
CA TYR A 172 0.39 -17.59 -6.43
C TYR A 172 0.35 -19.07 -6.82
N GLY A 173 0.47 -19.38 -8.11
CA GLY A 173 0.37 -20.73 -8.65
C GLY A 173 -1.06 -21.23 -8.79
N THR A 174 -1.91 -21.08 -7.78
CA THR A 174 -3.31 -21.54 -7.79
C THR A 174 -4.26 -20.49 -7.21
N HIS A 175 -5.55 -20.61 -7.54
CA HIS A 175 -6.61 -19.76 -6.98
C HIS A 175 -6.77 -19.98 -5.46
N GLU A 176 -6.59 -21.21 -4.99
CA GLU A 176 -6.62 -21.53 -3.57
C GLU A 176 -5.53 -20.78 -2.79
N ALA A 177 -4.34 -20.64 -3.38
CA ALA A 177 -3.26 -19.86 -2.77
C ALA A 177 -3.58 -18.36 -2.73
N VAL A 178 -4.31 -17.82 -3.71
CA VAL A 178 -4.85 -16.45 -3.65
C VAL A 178 -5.83 -16.32 -2.49
N LYS A 179 -6.84 -17.19 -2.41
CA LYS A 179 -7.84 -17.19 -1.32
C LYS A 179 -7.19 -17.31 0.06
N GLU A 180 -6.19 -18.18 0.20
CA GLU A 180 -5.47 -18.33 1.47
C GLU A 180 -4.71 -17.04 1.84
N ALA A 181 -4.11 -16.34 0.89
CA ALA A 181 -3.45 -15.07 1.16
C ALA A 181 -4.46 -14.00 1.64
N PHE A 182 -5.65 -13.90 1.02
CA PHE A 182 -6.72 -13.03 1.52
C PHE A 182 -7.21 -13.44 2.91
N SER A 183 -7.29 -14.75 3.18
CA SER A 183 -7.64 -15.25 4.51
C SER A 183 -6.59 -14.88 5.55
N GLN A 184 -5.30 -14.94 5.21
CA GLN A 184 -4.21 -14.45 6.06
C GLN A 184 -4.32 -12.94 6.31
N PHE A 185 -4.62 -12.15 5.29
CA PHE A 185 -4.84 -10.71 5.45
C PHE A 185 -5.98 -10.41 6.42
N VAL A 186 -7.09 -11.15 6.35
CA VAL A 186 -8.22 -11.01 7.29
C VAL A 186 -7.81 -11.36 8.72
N ARG A 187 -6.97 -12.37 8.93
CA ARG A 187 -6.44 -12.72 10.27
C ARG A 187 -5.59 -11.61 10.87
N GLN A 188 -5.01 -10.73 10.05
CA GLN A 188 -4.19 -9.60 10.50
C GLN A 188 -4.99 -8.36 10.91
N ILE A 189 -6.30 -8.36 10.72
CA ILE A 189 -7.15 -7.28 11.25
C ILE A 189 -7.01 -7.26 12.76
N ARG A 190 -6.72 -6.07 13.31
CA ARG A 190 -6.49 -5.90 14.74
C ARG A 190 -7.73 -6.27 15.56
N PRO A 191 -7.57 -6.78 16.78
CA PRO A 191 -8.70 -7.04 17.69
C PRO A 191 -9.58 -5.79 17.87
N GLY A 192 -10.90 -5.98 17.78
CA GLY A 192 -11.86 -4.87 17.78
C GLY A 192 -12.03 -4.15 16.44
N GLY A 193 -11.28 -4.57 15.41
CA GLY A 193 -11.38 -4.02 14.06
C GLY A 193 -12.58 -4.57 13.29
N SER A 194 -12.64 -4.23 12.00
CA SER A 194 -13.78 -4.58 11.15
C SER A 194 -13.32 -5.07 9.77
N LEU A 195 -14.01 -6.08 9.27
CA LEU A 195 -13.95 -6.53 7.87
C LEU A 195 -15.22 -6.09 7.14
N ILE A 196 -15.05 -5.41 6.01
CA ILE A 196 -16.11 -5.10 5.06
C ILE A 196 -15.85 -5.94 3.81
N ILE A 197 -16.71 -6.90 3.52
CA ILE A 197 -16.46 -7.85 2.43
C ILE A 197 -17.65 -7.93 1.49
N LYS A 198 -17.37 -7.97 0.17
CA LYS A 198 -18.41 -8.19 -0.82
C LYS A 198 -19.03 -9.59 -0.62
N ARG A 199 -20.36 -9.68 -0.65
CA ARG A 199 -21.06 -10.96 -0.61
C ARG A 199 -20.62 -11.84 -1.78
N GLY A 200 -20.44 -13.13 -1.52
CA GLY A 200 -19.97 -14.10 -2.51
C GLY A 200 -18.45 -14.23 -2.64
N VAL A 201 -17.66 -13.39 -1.98
CA VAL A 201 -16.21 -13.61 -1.91
C VAL A 201 -15.93 -14.83 -1.05
N ASP A 202 -15.31 -15.84 -1.66
CA ASP A 202 -15.04 -17.14 -1.05
C ASP A 202 -13.64 -17.18 -0.45
N ILE A 203 -13.53 -16.69 0.80
CA ILE A 203 -12.31 -16.77 1.63
C ILE A 203 -12.66 -17.21 3.04
N VAL A 204 -11.69 -17.75 3.77
CA VAL A 204 -11.88 -18.13 5.18
C VAL A 204 -11.78 -16.89 6.06
N ILE A 205 -12.82 -16.64 6.85
CA ILE A 205 -12.85 -15.57 7.86
C ILE A 205 -12.68 -16.23 9.23
N ASP A 206 -11.44 -16.34 9.66
CA ASP A 206 -11.05 -16.92 10.94
C ASP A 206 -10.34 -15.86 11.78
N ASN A 207 -11.12 -14.91 12.28
CA ASN A 207 -10.69 -13.87 13.20
C ASN A 207 -11.88 -13.49 14.11
N PRO A 208 -12.05 -14.17 15.26
CA PRO A 208 -13.22 -13.99 16.12
C PRO A 208 -13.26 -12.62 16.82
N GLY A 209 -12.14 -11.88 16.79
CA GLY A 209 -12.02 -10.58 17.46
C GLY A 209 -12.50 -9.38 16.65
N ILE A 210 -13.14 -9.58 15.49
CA ILE A 210 -13.54 -8.51 14.57
C ILE A 210 -15.04 -8.52 14.27
N ALA A 211 -15.57 -7.36 13.89
CA ALA A 211 -16.89 -7.24 13.28
C ALA A 211 -16.81 -7.54 11.77
N VAL A 212 -17.77 -8.27 11.23
CA VAL A 212 -17.83 -8.60 9.79
C VAL A 212 -19.10 -8.01 9.20
N TYR A 213 -18.94 -7.19 8.17
CA TYR A 213 -20.02 -6.57 7.42
C TYR A 213 -19.96 -7.01 5.96
N ARG A 214 -21.12 -7.40 5.40
CA ARG A 214 -21.24 -7.79 3.99
C ARG A 214 -21.95 -6.72 3.21
N TYR A 215 -21.49 -6.49 1.98
CA TYR A 215 -22.18 -5.62 1.04
C TYR A 215 -22.47 -6.30 -0.29
N SER A 216 -23.55 -5.87 -0.94
CA SER A 216 -23.96 -6.35 -2.26
C SER A 216 -24.68 -5.24 -3.03
N TYR A 217 -24.71 -5.33 -4.36
CA TYR A 217 -25.51 -4.45 -5.21
C TYR A 217 -26.84 -5.06 -5.65
N ASP A 218 -27.07 -6.35 -5.42
CA ASP A 218 -28.21 -7.10 -5.92
C ASP A 218 -28.88 -8.02 -4.89
N GLU A 219 -28.20 -8.36 -3.79
CA GLU A 219 -28.72 -9.30 -2.79
C GLU A 219 -28.79 -8.67 -1.39
N PRO A 220 -29.84 -8.97 -0.61
CA PRO A 220 -29.97 -8.50 0.77
C PRO A 220 -28.82 -8.99 1.66
N CYS A 221 -28.18 -8.06 2.35
CA CYS A 221 -27.15 -8.28 3.38
C CYS A 221 -27.05 -7.03 4.28
N ASP A 222 -25.96 -6.84 5.03
CA ASP A 222 -25.83 -5.70 5.95
C ASP A 222 -25.96 -4.35 5.22
N PHE A 223 -25.35 -4.25 4.03
CA PHE A 223 -25.46 -3.07 3.15
C PHE A 223 -25.73 -3.53 1.72
N TYR A 224 -26.83 -3.10 1.12
CA TYR A 224 -27.14 -3.46 -0.26
C TYR A 224 -27.89 -2.36 -0.99
N ALA A 225 -27.69 -2.30 -2.30
CA ALA A 225 -28.38 -1.36 -3.16
C ALA A 225 -29.79 -1.82 -3.47
N ARG A 226 -30.72 -0.86 -3.62
CA ARG A 226 -32.10 -1.11 -4.07
C ARG A 226 -32.40 -0.17 -5.23
N ASN A 227 -33.23 -0.65 -6.17
CA ASN A 227 -33.72 0.15 -7.29
C ASN A 227 -32.59 0.80 -8.11
N VAL A 228 -31.52 0.05 -8.36
CA VAL A 228 -30.42 0.52 -9.21
C VAL A 228 -30.95 0.74 -10.62
N GLN A 229 -30.83 1.96 -11.14
CA GLN A 229 -31.14 2.31 -12.53
C GLN A 229 -29.84 2.65 -13.23
N LEU A 230 -29.60 2.07 -14.40
CA LEU A 230 -28.45 2.29 -15.26
C LEU A 230 -28.83 3.30 -16.37
#